data_ab3b51514091a441b458a02a0eb3aa7a
#
_entry.id   ab3b51514091a441b458a02a0eb3aa7a
#
_cell.length_a   1.000
_cell.length_b   1.000
_cell.length_c   1.000
_cell.angle_alpha   90.00
_cell.angle_beta   90.00
_cell.angle_gamma   90.00
#
_symmetry.space_group_name_H-M   'P 1'
#
loop_
_entity.id
_entity.type
_entity.pdbx_description
1 polymer ?
#
loop_
_entity_poly.entity_id
_entity_poly.type
_entity_poly.pdbx_seq_one_letter_code
_entity_poly.pdbx_strand_id
1 'polypeptide(L)'
;MHEEFDKEIANSYAITNSTLHQQDLSDPILYHRFLYNQFIIYGTLESFCDLSGIDEIKRIKKISADLKDLEKDYSIKRSPKNLHQKATTSYTSYLQTLDHDELLVHIYVRHCKDIMDNDMLKEIVPGQKTMFEFTDDKGFDVSEKLRTDLQSMLDEDYIDEANLCLRFMNELYGEYLNK
;
A
#
# COMPACT_ATOMS: atom_id res chain seq x y z
N MET A 1 9.12 12.55 18.92
CA MET A 1 7.79 12.73 18.26
C MET A 1 7.55 11.68 17.17
N HIS A 2 8.38 11.61 16.12
CA HIS A 2 8.13 10.65 15.01
C HIS A 2 8.30 9.18 15.39
N GLU A 3 9.31 8.85 16.21
CA GLU A 3 9.49 7.50 16.79
C GLU A 3 8.31 7.08 17.68
N GLU A 4 7.62 8.04 18.27
CA GLU A 4 6.48 7.81 19.15
C GLU A 4 5.24 7.42 18.35
N PHE A 5 4.94 8.09 17.24
CA PHE A 5 3.85 7.71 16.32
C PHE A 5 4.00 6.26 15.85
N ASP A 6 5.18 5.89 15.32
CA ASP A 6 5.46 4.53 14.87
C ASP A 6 5.35 3.49 15.99
N LYS A 7 5.75 3.84 17.21
CA LYS A 7 5.65 2.97 18.37
C LYS A 7 4.20 2.70 18.76
N GLU A 8 3.34 3.72 18.72
CA GLU A 8 1.92 3.59 19.05
C GLU A 8 1.15 2.71 18.07
N ILE A 9 1.50 2.73 16.78
CA ILE A 9 0.86 1.89 15.77
C ILE A 9 1.54 0.53 15.59
N ALA A 10 2.68 0.27 16.22
CA ALA A 10 3.52 -0.92 15.98
C ALA A 10 2.77 -2.24 16.18
N ASN A 11 1.92 -2.33 17.19
CA ASN A 11 1.13 -3.55 17.46
C ASN A 11 0.12 -3.84 16.36
N SER A 12 -0.64 -2.82 15.93
CA SER A 12 -1.62 -2.94 14.83
C SER A 12 -0.92 -3.29 13.51
N TYR A 13 0.25 -2.69 13.26
CA TYR A 13 1.07 -3.00 12.10
C TYR A 13 1.57 -4.46 12.13
N ALA A 14 2.07 -4.94 13.26
CA ALA A 14 2.54 -6.32 13.40
C ALA A 14 1.42 -7.35 13.13
N ILE A 15 0.20 -7.09 13.61
CA ILE A 15 -0.98 -7.93 13.35
C ILE A 15 -1.29 -7.95 11.85
N THR A 16 -1.38 -6.79 11.23
CA THR A 16 -1.68 -6.63 9.80
C THR A 16 -0.62 -7.32 8.92
N ASN A 17 0.65 -7.11 9.23
CA ASN A 17 1.76 -7.73 8.52
C ASN A 17 1.78 -9.26 8.68
N SER A 18 1.44 -9.77 9.87
CA SER A 18 1.27 -11.20 10.11
C SER A 18 0.16 -11.80 9.24
N THR A 19 -0.96 -11.10 9.07
CA THR A 19 -2.06 -11.55 8.18
C THR A 19 -1.60 -11.56 6.72
N LEU A 20 -0.86 -10.56 6.28
CA LEU A 20 -0.29 -10.51 4.93
C LEU A 20 0.65 -11.69 4.67
N HIS A 21 1.52 -12.02 5.62
CA HIS A 21 2.51 -13.10 5.48
C HIS A 21 1.91 -14.50 5.52
N GLN A 22 0.64 -14.65 5.88
CA GLN A 22 -0.09 -15.91 5.73
C GLN A 22 -0.55 -16.17 4.29
N GLN A 23 -0.42 -15.16 3.40
CA GLN A 23 -0.75 -15.29 1.98
C GLN A 23 0.43 -15.90 1.22
N ASP A 24 0.14 -16.81 0.29
CA ASP A 24 1.15 -17.26 -0.67
C ASP A 24 1.27 -16.28 -1.86
N LEU A 25 1.84 -15.12 -1.59
CA LEU A 25 2.07 -14.10 -2.64
C LEU A 25 3.23 -14.43 -3.58
N SER A 26 3.87 -15.59 -3.44
CA SER A 26 4.77 -16.16 -4.44
C SER A 26 4.00 -16.78 -5.62
N ASP A 27 2.72 -17.11 -5.43
CA ASP A 27 1.82 -17.53 -6.51
C ASP A 27 1.46 -16.32 -7.41
N PRO A 28 1.79 -16.35 -8.71
CA PRO A 28 1.54 -15.22 -9.62
C PRO A 28 0.06 -14.85 -9.73
N ILE A 29 -0.85 -15.83 -9.62
CA ILE A 29 -2.30 -15.58 -9.73
C ILE A 29 -2.80 -14.85 -8.48
N LEU A 30 -2.36 -15.28 -7.31
CA LEU A 30 -2.72 -14.65 -6.04
C LEU A 30 -2.10 -13.25 -5.94
N TYR A 31 -0.83 -13.11 -6.34
CA TYR A 31 -0.15 -11.81 -6.37
C TYR A 31 -0.80 -10.85 -7.38
N HIS A 32 -1.20 -11.32 -8.56
CA HIS A 32 -1.93 -10.51 -9.54
C HIS A 32 -3.24 -9.94 -8.94
N ARG A 33 -3.97 -10.75 -8.20
CA ARG A 33 -5.18 -10.32 -7.50
C ARG A 33 -4.88 -9.29 -6.41
N PHE A 34 -3.83 -9.53 -5.63
CA PHE A 34 -3.33 -8.58 -4.65
C PHE A 34 -3.00 -7.24 -5.31
N LEU A 35 -2.15 -7.24 -6.35
CA LEU A 35 -1.78 -6.03 -7.10
C LEU A 35 -2.98 -5.29 -7.68
N TYR A 36 -3.98 -6.01 -8.19
CA TYR A 36 -5.19 -5.38 -8.73
C TYR A 36 -5.94 -4.57 -7.67
N ASN A 37 -6.08 -5.10 -6.47
CA ASN A 37 -6.72 -4.38 -5.36
C ASN A 37 -5.84 -3.23 -4.85
N GLN A 38 -4.52 -3.40 -4.81
CA GLN A 38 -3.59 -2.31 -4.51
C GLN A 38 -3.70 -1.19 -5.57
N PHE A 39 -3.80 -1.53 -6.86
CA PHE A 39 -3.99 -0.55 -7.93
C PHE A 39 -5.22 0.35 -7.68
N ILE A 40 -6.33 -0.23 -7.24
CA ILE A 40 -7.56 0.51 -6.94
C ILE A 40 -7.36 1.41 -5.71
N ILE A 41 -6.77 0.88 -4.64
CA ILE A 41 -6.56 1.60 -3.37
C ILE A 41 -5.59 2.77 -3.57
N TYR A 42 -4.41 2.52 -4.15
CA TYR A 42 -3.41 3.57 -4.39
C TYR A 42 -3.90 4.61 -5.41
N GLY A 43 -4.67 4.17 -6.42
CA GLY A 43 -5.32 5.09 -7.35
C GLY A 43 -6.31 6.02 -6.67
N THR A 44 -7.07 5.54 -5.70
CA THR A 44 -7.98 6.35 -4.89
C THR A 44 -7.20 7.33 -4.01
N LEU A 45 -6.25 6.85 -3.21
CA LEU A 45 -5.41 7.68 -2.33
C LEU A 45 -4.71 8.81 -3.11
N GLU A 46 -4.02 8.46 -4.19
CA GLU A 46 -3.23 9.42 -4.97
C GLU A 46 -4.08 10.37 -5.81
N SER A 47 -5.36 10.09 -6.01
CA SER A 47 -6.30 10.99 -6.70
C SER A 47 -6.98 12.00 -5.77
N PHE A 48 -7.12 11.69 -4.49
CA PHE A 48 -7.77 12.56 -3.50
C PHE A 48 -6.78 13.34 -2.63
N CYS A 49 -5.53 12.88 -2.51
CA CYS A 49 -4.49 13.54 -1.74
C CYS A 49 -3.58 14.38 -2.63
N ASP A 50 -3.36 15.65 -2.28
CA ASP A 50 -2.35 16.48 -2.94
C ASP A 50 -0.95 16.05 -2.46
N LEU A 51 -0.18 15.46 -3.37
CA LEU A 51 1.17 14.96 -3.13
C LEU A 51 2.24 15.87 -3.75
N SER A 52 1.94 17.16 -3.98
CA SER A 52 2.90 18.13 -4.50
C SER A 52 4.15 18.20 -3.62
N GLY A 53 5.32 18.08 -4.24
CA GLY A 53 6.62 18.08 -3.53
C GLY A 53 7.08 16.74 -2.98
N ILE A 54 6.24 15.71 -3.04
CA ILE A 54 6.56 14.31 -2.72
C ILE A 54 6.09 13.37 -3.83
N ASP A 55 6.15 13.81 -5.08
CA ASP A 55 5.61 13.07 -6.23
C ASP A 55 6.20 11.66 -6.40
N GLU A 56 7.46 11.45 -5.95
CA GLU A 56 8.13 10.16 -6.00
C GLU A 56 7.47 9.09 -5.11
N ILE A 57 6.59 9.52 -4.16
CA ILE A 57 5.81 8.58 -3.35
C ILE A 57 4.77 7.83 -4.18
N LYS A 58 4.29 8.38 -5.29
CA LYS A 58 3.18 7.84 -6.09
C LYS A 58 3.50 6.44 -6.62
N ARG A 59 2.56 5.51 -6.42
CA ARG A 59 2.70 4.09 -6.79
C ARG A 59 1.83 3.65 -7.96
N ILE A 60 0.75 4.37 -8.26
CA ILE A 60 -0.26 3.94 -9.24
C ILE A 60 0.35 3.53 -10.60
N LYS A 61 1.30 4.29 -11.13
CA LYS A 61 1.94 3.98 -12.41
C LYS A 61 2.82 2.74 -12.33
N LYS A 62 3.55 2.57 -11.21
CA LYS A 62 4.44 1.45 -10.96
C LYS A 62 3.65 0.16 -10.76
N ILE A 63 2.58 0.19 -9.96
CA ILE A 63 1.66 -0.96 -9.79
C ILE A 63 1.00 -1.33 -11.12
N SER A 64 0.61 -0.35 -11.94
CA SER A 64 0.06 -0.60 -13.27
C SER A 64 1.05 -1.28 -14.22
N ALA A 65 2.33 -0.92 -14.14
CA ALA A 65 3.39 -1.56 -14.90
C ALA A 65 3.59 -3.01 -14.44
N ASP A 66 3.74 -3.23 -13.14
CA ASP A 66 3.90 -4.57 -12.56
C ASP A 66 2.73 -5.50 -12.90
N LEU A 67 1.48 -4.99 -12.88
CA LEU A 67 0.30 -5.76 -13.32
C LEU A 67 0.41 -6.21 -14.78
N LYS A 68 0.80 -5.32 -15.69
CA LYS A 68 0.91 -5.63 -17.12
C LYS A 68 2.01 -6.65 -17.39
N ASP A 69 3.15 -6.52 -16.70
CA ASP A 69 4.26 -7.44 -16.84
C ASP A 69 3.89 -8.83 -16.32
N LEU A 70 3.23 -8.90 -15.16
CA LEU A 70 2.74 -10.16 -14.59
C LEU A 70 1.71 -10.84 -15.49
N GLU A 71 0.76 -10.08 -16.06
CA GLU A 71 -0.24 -10.58 -17.02
C GLU A 71 0.43 -11.16 -18.27
N LYS A 72 1.46 -10.52 -18.77
CA LYS A 72 2.23 -10.97 -19.93
C LYS A 72 3.06 -12.22 -19.62
N ASP A 73 3.84 -12.17 -18.54
CA ASP A 73 4.82 -13.21 -18.22
C ASP A 73 4.16 -14.54 -17.82
N TYR A 74 2.99 -14.46 -17.16
CA TYR A 74 2.25 -15.64 -16.69
C TYR A 74 0.96 -15.91 -17.50
N SER A 75 0.74 -15.19 -18.59
CA SER A 75 -0.48 -15.31 -19.44
C SER A 75 -1.80 -15.16 -18.66
N ILE A 76 -1.81 -14.29 -17.64
CA ILE A 76 -2.99 -14.05 -16.80
C ILE A 76 -3.93 -13.09 -17.50
N LYS A 77 -5.22 -13.44 -17.55
CA LYS A 77 -6.28 -12.55 -18.07
C LYS A 77 -6.94 -11.77 -16.95
N ARG A 78 -6.93 -10.45 -17.09
CA ARG A 78 -7.60 -9.58 -16.13
C ARG A 78 -9.11 -9.74 -16.23
N SER A 79 -9.74 -10.09 -15.11
CA SER A 79 -11.19 -10.18 -14.97
C SER A 79 -11.64 -9.41 -13.73
N PRO A 80 -12.02 -8.13 -13.87
CA PRO A 80 -12.36 -7.27 -12.72
C PRO A 80 -13.39 -7.89 -11.77
N LYS A 81 -14.40 -8.59 -12.30
CA LYS A 81 -15.43 -9.25 -11.48
C LYS A 81 -14.89 -10.30 -10.53
N ASN A 82 -13.79 -10.97 -10.90
CA ASN A 82 -13.19 -12.03 -10.09
C ASN A 82 -12.03 -11.54 -9.21
N LEU A 83 -11.51 -10.34 -9.51
CA LEU A 83 -10.35 -9.78 -8.81
C LEU A 83 -10.75 -8.82 -7.70
N HIS A 84 -11.82 -8.04 -7.91
CA HIS A 84 -12.26 -7.02 -6.96
C HIS A 84 -12.77 -7.64 -5.66
N GLN A 85 -12.34 -7.07 -4.52
CA GLN A 85 -12.71 -7.52 -3.20
C GLN A 85 -13.63 -6.54 -2.48
N LYS A 86 -14.48 -7.07 -1.59
CA LYS A 86 -15.41 -6.28 -0.79
C LYS A 86 -14.66 -5.30 0.13
N ALA A 87 -13.60 -5.76 0.78
CA ALA A 87 -12.77 -4.91 1.63
C ALA A 87 -12.15 -3.74 0.86
N THR A 88 -11.74 -3.95 -0.41
CA THR A 88 -11.25 -2.87 -1.28
C THR A 88 -12.33 -1.81 -1.48
N THR A 89 -13.59 -2.22 -1.76
CA THR A 89 -14.70 -1.28 -1.93
C THR A 89 -14.96 -0.50 -0.64
N SER A 90 -15.01 -1.18 0.51
CA SER A 90 -15.26 -0.55 1.81
C SER A 90 -14.16 0.48 2.12
N TYR A 91 -12.91 0.11 1.92
CA TYR A 91 -11.77 0.99 2.19
C TYR A 91 -11.75 2.21 1.26
N THR A 92 -11.88 2.02 -0.05
CA THR A 92 -11.88 3.14 -1.00
C THR A 92 -13.08 4.08 -0.82
N SER A 93 -14.23 3.56 -0.40
CA SER A 93 -15.39 4.39 -0.03
C SER A 93 -15.10 5.23 1.22
N TYR A 94 -14.41 4.68 2.20
CA TYR A 94 -13.98 5.40 3.39
C TYR A 94 -13.00 6.53 3.02
N LEU A 95 -11.97 6.24 2.23
CA LEU A 95 -10.97 7.23 1.80
C LEU A 95 -11.59 8.46 1.12
N GLN A 96 -12.72 8.31 0.44
CA GLN A 96 -13.44 9.42 -0.19
C GLN A 96 -14.13 10.37 0.81
N THR A 97 -14.23 10.00 2.06
CA THR A 97 -14.86 10.81 3.12
C THR A 97 -13.85 11.63 3.93
N LEU A 98 -12.55 11.37 3.76
CA LEU A 98 -11.48 11.94 4.54
C LEU A 98 -11.05 13.33 4.03
N ASP A 99 -10.57 14.15 4.93
CA ASP A 99 -9.89 15.39 4.59
C ASP A 99 -8.42 15.13 4.14
N HIS A 100 -7.71 16.21 3.79
CA HIS A 100 -6.34 16.11 3.28
C HIS A 100 -5.37 15.52 4.32
N ASP A 101 -5.47 15.95 5.57
CA ASP A 101 -4.52 15.55 6.61
C ASP A 101 -4.75 14.09 7.03
N GLU A 102 -6.01 13.66 7.13
CA GLU A 102 -6.37 12.26 7.33
C GLU A 102 -5.88 11.37 6.17
N LEU A 103 -5.99 11.85 4.93
CA LEU A 103 -5.45 11.13 3.75
C LEU A 103 -3.92 11.00 3.81
N LEU A 104 -3.19 11.99 4.32
CA LEU A 104 -1.74 11.90 4.51
C LEU A 104 -1.35 10.78 5.48
N VAL A 105 -2.17 10.54 6.52
CA VAL A 105 -1.98 9.39 7.42
C VAL A 105 -2.03 8.07 6.65
N HIS A 106 -3.05 7.93 5.80
CA HIS A 106 -3.19 6.73 4.96
C HIS A 106 -2.04 6.61 3.93
N ILE A 107 -1.60 7.72 3.34
CA ILE A 107 -0.40 7.74 2.48
C ILE A 107 0.83 7.22 3.25
N TYR A 108 1.06 7.74 4.47
CA TYR A 108 2.18 7.28 5.29
C TYR A 108 2.12 5.79 5.58
N VAL A 109 1.01 5.31 6.12
CA VAL A 109 0.85 3.89 6.49
C VAL A 109 0.98 2.99 5.26
N ARG A 110 0.31 3.33 4.16
CA ARG A 110 0.30 2.48 2.96
C ARG A 110 1.61 2.48 2.20
N HIS A 111 2.25 3.63 2.05
CA HIS A 111 3.49 3.73 1.25
C HIS A 111 4.73 3.39 2.08
N CYS A 112 4.81 3.89 3.32
CA CYS A 112 6.01 3.67 4.14
C CYS A 112 5.96 2.34 4.88
N LYS A 113 4.88 2.02 5.58
CA LYS A 113 4.81 0.79 6.37
C LYS A 113 4.53 -0.46 5.53
N ASP A 114 3.63 -0.36 4.55
CA ASP A 114 3.22 -1.52 3.76
C ASP A 114 4.18 -1.85 2.60
N ILE A 115 4.82 -0.85 2.02
CA ILE A 115 5.73 -1.04 0.87
C ILE A 115 7.20 -0.86 1.26
N MET A 116 7.59 0.30 1.80
CA MET A 116 9.00 0.59 2.10
C MET A 116 9.57 -0.32 3.19
N ASP A 117 8.77 -0.64 4.22
CA ASP A 117 9.21 -1.46 5.35
C ASP A 117 9.04 -2.96 5.11
N ASN A 118 8.53 -3.39 3.94
CA ASN A 118 8.20 -4.78 3.69
C ASN A 118 9.18 -5.48 2.73
N ASP A 119 10.45 -5.57 3.15
CA ASP A 119 11.48 -6.28 2.38
C ASP A 119 11.11 -7.75 2.13
N MET A 120 10.46 -8.40 3.09
CA MET A 120 10.07 -9.80 2.94
C MET A 120 9.04 -9.97 1.82
N LEU A 121 8.06 -9.07 1.71
CA LEU A 121 7.10 -9.08 0.59
C LEU A 121 7.83 -8.89 -0.75
N LYS A 122 8.72 -7.91 -0.81
CA LYS A 122 9.53 -7.62 -2.00
C LYS A 122 10.36 -8.84 -2.45
N GLU A 123 10.86 -9.64 -1.50
CA GLU A 123 11.65 -10.83 -1.83
C GLU A 123 10.81 -11.95 -2.45
N ILE A 124 9.62 -12.22 -1.91
CA ILE A 124 8.80 -13.39 -2.27
C ILE A 124 7.94 -13.19 -3.51
N VAL A 125 7.49 -11.96 -3.80
CA VAL A 125 6.56 -11.73 -4.92
C VAL A 125 7.22 -11.91 -6.29
N PRO A 126 6.50 -12.42 -7.30
CA PRO A 126 7.00 -12.57 -8.66
C PRO A 126 6.98 -11.24 -9.44
N GLY A 127 7.65 -11.20 -10.59
CA GLY A 127 7.62 -10.09 -11.54
C GLY A 127 8.68 -9.02 -11.29
N GLN A 128 8.47 -7.84 -11.87
CA GLN A 128 9.46 -6.75 -11.90
C GLN A 128 9.61 -6.00 -10.58
N LYS A 129 8.56 -5.97 -9.74
CA LYS A 129 8.60 -5.37 -8.39
C LYS A 129 8.85 -3.86 -8.37
N THR A 130 8.47 -3.15 -9.44
CA THR A 130 8.72 -1.71 -9.56
C THR A 130 7.95 -0.89 -8.53
N MET A 131 6.83 -1.43 -8.00
CA MET A 131 6.09 -0.78 -6.92
C MET A 131 6.93 -0.55 -5.66
N PHE A 132 8.00 -1.32 -5.45
CA PHE A 132 8.89 -1.20 -4.29
C PHE A 132 10.06 -0.23 -4.54
N GLU A 133 10.13 0.41 -5.69
CA GLU A 133 11.22 1.32 -6.05
C GLU A 133 10.79 2.78 -5.82
N PHE A 134 11.51 3.48 -4.94
CA PHE A 134 11.32 4.89 -4.63
C PHE A 134 12.55 5.67 -5.09
N THR A 135 12.56 6.03 -6.37
CA THR A 135 13.69 6.71 -7.01
C THR A 135 13.26 8.05 -7.59
N ASP A 136 14.17 9.04 -7.53
CA ASP A 136 14.00 10.32 -8.22
C ASP A 136 14.31 10.21 -9.73
N ASP A 137 14.19 11.33 -10.44
CA ASP A 137 14.47 11.41 -11.89
C ASP A 137 15.92 11.07 -12.27
N LYS A 138 16.83 11.06 -11.29
CA LYS A 138 18.25 10.71 -11.46
C LYS A 138 18.54 9.26 -11.09
N GLY A 139 17.54 8.53 -10.61
CA GLY A 139 17.67 7.12 -10.19
C GLY A 139 18.22 6.93 -8.78
N PHE A 140 18.26 7.98 -7.94
CA PHE A 140 18.67 7.84 -6.54
C PHE A 140 17.46 7.42 -5.69
N ASP A 141 17.69 6.50 -4.73
CA ASP A 141 16.71 6.12 -3.74
C ASP A 141 16.39 7.31 -2.82
N VAL A 142 15.10 7.65 -2.73
CA VAL A 142 14.60 8.76 -1.92
C VAL A 142 13.62 8.30 -0.83
N SER A 143 13.52 7.00 -0.58
CA SER A 143 12.57 6.43 0.39
C SER A 143 12.69 7.03 1.78
N GLU A 144 13.92 7.19 2.29
CA GLU A 144 14.16 7.77 3.62
C GLU A 144 13.74 9.25 3.69
N LYS A 145 14.02 10.01 2.63
CA LYS A 145 13.58 11.41 2.53
C LYS A 145 12.05 11.49 2.54
N LEU A 146 11.37 10.70 1.69
CA LEU A 146 9.90 10.68 1.61
C LEU A 146 9.27 10.29 2.95
N ARG A 147 9.84 9.29 3.64
CA ARG A 147 9.42 8.90 4.98
C ARG A 147 9.52 10.07 5.96
N THR A 148 10.66 10.75 6.00
CA THR A 148 10.90 11.88 6.90
C THR A 148 9.94 13.04 6.59
N ASP A 149 9.76 13.36 5.32
CA ASP A 149 8.85 14.43 4.88
C ASP A 149 7.40 14.13 5.34
N LEU A 150 6.90 12.91 5.10
CA LEU A 150 5.56 12.50 5.54
C LEU A 150 5.42 12.48 7.06
N GLN A 151 6.39 11.89 7.78
CA GLN A 151 6.37 11.86 9.25
C GLN A 151 6.32 13.26 9.87
N SER A 152 6.96 14.23 9.22
CA SER A 152 6.96 15.61 9.71
C SER A 152 5.58 16.28 9.66
N MET A 153 4.65 15.73 8.87
CA MET A 153 3.27 16.21 8.70
C MET A 153 2.29 15.55 9.67
N LEU A 154 2.72 14.51 10.41
CA LEU A 154 1.88 13.73 11.31
C LEU A 154 2.20 14.01 12.77
N ASP A 155 1.19 13.99 13.62
CA ASP A 155 1.28 14.11 15.07
C ASP A 155 0.46 13.03 15.80
N GLU A 156 0.38 13.13 17.12
CA GLU A 156 -0.30 12.14 17.96
C GLU A 156 -1.82 12.10 17.75
N ASP A 157 -2.41 13.18 17.23
CA ASP A 157 -3.86 13.27 17.01
C ASP A 157 -4.33 12.30 15.90
N TYR A 158 -3.40 11.85 15.04
CA TYR A 158 -3.66 10.93 13.93
C TYR A 158 -3.43 9.44 14.22
N ILE A 159 -3.06 9.06 15.45
CA ILE A 159 -2.80 7.65 15.83
C ILE A 159 -4.03 6.77 15.62
N ASP A 160 -5.22 7.25 15.98
CA ASP A 160 -6.47 6.51 15.81
C ASP A 160 -6.78 6.27 14.34
N GLU A 161 -6.53 7.27 13.48
CA GLU A 161 -6.71 7.16 12.03
C GLU A 161 -5.71 6.17 11.40
N ALA A 162 -4.45 6.18 11.83
CA ALA A 162 -3.46 5.21 11.40
C ALA A 162 -3.84 3.77 11.79
N ASN A 163 -4.35 3.57 13.01
CA ASN A 163 -4.86 2.27 13.46
C ASN A 163 -6.11 1.83 12.67
N LEU A 164 -6.96 2.77 12.27
CA LEU A 164 -8.10 2.48 11.40
C LEU A 164 -7.65 2.06 9.99
N CYS A 165 -6.66 2.74 9.42
CA CYS A 165 -6.02 2.33 8.17
C CYS A 165 -5.52 0.88 8.24
N LEU A 166 -4.77 0.54 9.31
CA LEU A 166 -4.26 -0.81 9.53
C LEU A 166 -5.36 -1.85 9.69
N ARG A 167 -6.51 -1.50 10.28
CA ARG A 167 -7.68 -2.41 10.34
C ARG A 167 -8.24 -2.70 8.95
N PHE A 168 -8.40 -1.69 8.10
CA PHE A 168 -8.83 -1.90 6.70
C PHE A 168 -7.87 -2.79 5.93
N MET A 169 -6.56 -2.61 6.12
CA MET A 169 -5.54 -3.47 5.52
C MET A 169 -5.66 -4.91 6.02
N ASN A 170 -5.83 -5.10 7.32
CA ASN A 170 -5.99 -6.43 7.91
C ASN A 170 -7.25 -7.15 7.39
N GLU A 171 -8.35 -6.45 7.22
CA GLU A 171 -9.58 -6.99 6.59
C GLU A 171 -9.33 -7.37 5.14
N LEU A 172 -8.66 -6.52 4.37
CA LEU A 172 -8.30 -6.78 2.97
C LEU A 172 -7.44 -8.05 2.86
N TYR A 173 -6.41 -8.17 3.68
CA TYR A 173 -5.52 -9.33 3.68
C TYR A 173 -6.24 -10.59 4.16
N GLY A 174 -7.12 -10.47 5.15
CA GLY A 174 -7.96 -11.58 5.64
C GLY A 174 -8.92 -12.15 4.60
N GLU A 175 -9.40 -11.34 3.66
CA GLU A 175 -10.27 -11.83 2.57
C GLU A 175 -9.56 -12.82 1.64
N TYR A 176 -8.23 -12.74 1.51
CA TYR A 176 -7.46 -13.69 0.71
C TYR A 176 -7.33 -15.07 1.39
N LEU A 177 -7.44 -15.12 2.73
CA LEU A 177 -7.33 -16.37 3.50
C LEU A 177 -8.61 -17.23 3.46
N ASN A 178 -9.76 -16.60 3.23
CA ASN A 178 -11.08 -17.22 3.36
C ASN A 178 -11.60 -17.84 2.05
N LYS A 179 -10.73 -18.49 1.26
CA LYS A 179 -11.12 -19.11 -0.04
C LYS A 179 -10.82 -20.58 -0.10
#